data_1ede064688b6b5c03b55b5558ae70323
#
_entry.id   1ede064688b6b5c03b55b5558ae70323
#
_cell.length_a   1.000
_cell.length_b   1.000
_cell.length_c   1.000
_cell.angle_alpha   90.00
_cell.angle_beta   90.00
_cell.angle_gamma   90.00
#
_symmetry.space_group_name_H-M   'P 1'
#
loop_
_entity.id
_entity.type
_entity.pdbx_description
1 polymer ?
#
loop_
_entity_poly.entity_id
_entity_poly.type
_entity_poly.pdbx_seq_one_letter_code
_entity_poly.pdbx_strand_id
1 'polypeptide(L)'
;MQSPHRGDPLSIGARDWGDMLRVVERYRNGQIKFDAPTLETAIQSATTAKVLNESGSNLDQCAVIGLGAPIITPTLNQQEFIRNFAFRTVAPLPRRWGIVQGPIPAGEIGTVCIAGATACKIVVTDESLPVNFITVESGVLVPSYASGDATVLWREGGTGEQWAIIRIGQVATTHHLFTLTADMDAGIGIAEISDMDDTVTIETAAVYDSLGIFAELAEGARGICVLQLGKYYIIQAECGGE
;
A
#
# COMPACT_ATOMS: atom_id res chain seq x y z
N MET A 1 42.53 -13.13 -26.31
CA MET A 1 41.68 -12.96 -27.50
C MET A 1 42.09 -11.64 -28.14
N GLN A 2 42.51 -11.66 -29.42
CA GLN A 2 42.77 -10.44 -30.20
C GLN A 2 41.42 -9.91 -30.70
N SER A 3 41.21 -8.62 -30.53
CA SER A 3 40.02 -7.96 -31.11
C SER A 3 40.13 -7.94 -32.63
N PRO A 4 39.11 -8.33 -33.38
CA PRO A 4 39.12 -8.27 -34.83
C PRO A 4 39.24 -6.82 -35.33
N HIS A 5 40.04 -6.63 -36.38
CA HIS A 5 40.15 -5.33 -37.06
C HIS A 5 39.06 -5.20 -38.12
N ARG A 6 38.77 -3.94 -38.48
CA ARG A 6 37.76 -3.62 -39.52
C ARG A 6 38.20 -4.25 -40.86
N GLY A 7 37.40 -5.21 -41.36
CA GLY A 7 37.66 -5.91 -42.61
C GLY A 7 38.12 -7.37 -42.44
N ASP A 8 38.42 -7.79 -41.23
CA ASP A 8 38.72 -9.20 -40.97
C ASP A 8 37.47 -10.06 -41.13
N PRO A 9 37.57 -11.30 -41.69
CA PRO A 9 36.44 -12.20 -41.73
C PRO A 9 36.07 -12.61 -40.31
N LEU A 10 34.80 -12.46 -39.95
CA LEU A 10 34.28 -12.89 -38.65
C LEU A 10 34.28 -14.43 -38.59
N SER A 11 35.23 -15.02 -37.87
CA SER A 11 35.23 -16.44 -37.57
C SER A 11 34.79 -16.68 -36.15
N ILE A 12 33.55 -17.19 -35.98
CA ILE A 12 32.98 -17.55 -34.71
C ILE A 12 33.00 -19.06 -34.59
N GLY A 13 33.58 -19.59 -33.50
CA GLY A 13 33.57 -21.03 -33.23
C GLY A 13 32.12 -21.52 -33.04
N ALA A 14 31.83 -22.74 -33.46
CA ALA A 14 30.49 -23.34 -33.34
C ALA A 14 29.98 -23.33 -31.88
N ARG A 15 30.88 -23.45 -30.92
CA ARG A 15 30.56 -23.38 -29.47
C ARG A 15 30.14 -21.97 -29.06
N ASP A 16 30.91 -20.95 -29.47
CA ASP A 16 30.64 -19.55 -29.14
C ASP A 16 29.35 -19.09 -29.81
N TRP A 17 29.09 -19.55 -31.04
CA TRP A 17 27.80 -19.30 -31.72
C TRP A 17 26.64 -19.94 -30.98
N GLY A 18 26.78 -21.18 -30.50
CA GLY A 18 25.76 -21.85 -29.69
C GLY A 18 25.47 -21.13 -28.37
N ASP A 19 26.50 -20.59 -27.74
CA ASP A 19 26.34 -19.82 -26.48
C ASP A 19 25.65 -18.48 -26.73
N MET A 20 25.98 -17.79 -27.84
CA MET A 20 25.28 -16.57 -28.25
C MET A 20 23.80 -16.83 -28.54
N LEU A 21 23.47 -17.91 -29.25
CA LEU A 21 22.07 -18.27 -29.52
C LEU A 21 21.31 -18.56 -28.22
N ARG A 22 21.91 -19.26 -27.27
CA ARG A 22 21.28 -19.48 -25.93
C ARG A 22 21.02 -18.21 -25.17
N VAL A 23 21.92 -17.22 -25.22
CA VAL A 23 21.74 -15.91 -24.60
C VAL A 23 20.57 -15.18 -25.26
N VAL A 24 20.49 -15.20 -26.60
CA VAL A 24 19.38 -14.58 -27.33
C VAL A 24 18.04 -15.26 -27.03
N GLU A 25 18.01 -16.58 -26.96
CA GLU A 25 16.81 -17.32 -26.58
C GLU A 25 16.35 -16.99 -25.15
N ARG A 26 17.27 -16.98 -24.20
CA ARG A 26 16.97 -16.61 -22.82
C ARG A 26 16.48 -15.17 -22.70
N TYR A 27 17.03 -14.26 -23.49
CA TYR A 27 16.54 -12.87 -23.56
C TYR A 27 15.12 -12.80 -24.13
N ARG A 28 14.85 -13.48 -25.27
CA ARG A 28 13.51 -13.54 -25.89
C ARG A 28 12.46 -14.16 -24.96
N ASN A 29 12.87 -15.15 -24.17
CA ASN A 29 12.01 -15.85 -23.21
C ASN A 29 11.90 -15.09 -21.85
N GLY A 30 12.46 -13.89 -21.74
CA GLY A 30 12.43 -13.08 -20.52
C GLY A 30 13.24 -13.65 -19.34
N GLN A 31 14.07 -14.68 -19.58
CA GLN A 31 14.92 -15.32 -18.58
C GLN A 31 16.20 -14.52 -18.26
N ILE A 32 16.61 -13.64 -19.17
CA ILE A 32 17.71 -12.69 -18.99
C ILE A 32 17.17 -11.33 -19.38
N LYS A 33 17.19 -10.41 -18.47
CA LYS A 33 16.98 -8.98 -18.74
C LYS A 33 18.37 -8.35 -18.78
N PHE A 34 18.74 -7.75 -19.90
CA PHE A 34 19.86 -6.81 -19.92
C PHE A 34 19.33 -5.49 -19.36
N ASP A 35 19.23 -5.41 -18.07
CA ASP A 35 18.96 -4.14 -17.41
C ASP A 35 20.24 -3.30 -17.53
N ALA A 36 20.32 -2.46 -18.54
CA ALA A 36 21.05 -1.23 -18.32
C ALA A 36 20.39 -0.61 -17.09
N PRO A 37 21.13 -0.13 -16.07
CA PRO A 37 20.56 0.60 -14.98
C PRO A 37 19.99 1.91 -15.55
N THR A 38 18.76 1.84 -16.06
CA THR A 38 18.02 3.03 -16.41
C THR A 38 17.57 3.64 -15.10
N LEU A 39 17.69 4.97 -15.01
CA LEU A 39 17.14 5.73 -13.88
C LEU A 39 15.68 5.35 -13.55
N GLU A 40 14.94 4.78 -14.50
CA GLU A 40 13.60 4.23 -14.33
C GLU A 40 13.52 3.08 -13.33
N THR A 41 14.55 2.23 -13.20
CA THR A 41 14.55 1.11 -12.25
C THR A 41 14.72 1.58 -10.80
N ALA A 42 15.29 2.77 -10.59
CA ALA A 42 15.47 3.35 -9.27
C ALA A 42 14.19 4.05 -8.74
N ILE A 43 13.23 4.37 -9.60
CA ILE A 43 12.00 5.08 -9.25
C ILE A 43 10.85 4.12 -8.92
N GLN A 44 10.88 2.88 -9.43
CA GLN A 44 9.87 1.88 -9.12
C GLN A 44 10.24 1.06 -7.87
N SER A 45 10.14 1.69 -6.71
CA SER A 45 10.19 0.97 -5.42
C SER A 45 8.87 0.26 -5.08
N ALA A 46 8.01 0.04 -6.07
CA ALA A 46 6.76 -0.68 -5.89
C ALA A 46 6.99 -2.19 -5.87
N THR A 47 6.56 -2.85 -4.81
CA THR A 47 6.52 -4.31 -4.76
C THR A 47 5.27 -4.80 -5.49
N THR A 48 5.46 -5.62 -6.50
CA THR A 48 4.36 -6.19 -7.27
C THR A 48 4.20 -7.69 -7.01
N ALA A 49 2.96 -8.16 -7.12
CA ALA A 49 2.62 -9.58 -7.09
C ALA A 49 1.83 -9.99 -8.33
N LYS A 50 1.84 -11.28 -8.64
CA LYS A 50 0.96 -11.86 -9.65
C LYS A 50 -0.39 -12.19 -9.03
N VAL A 51 -1.46 -11.97 -9.80
CA VAL A 51 -2.82 -12.34 -9.40
C VAL A 51 -3.54 -13.03 -10.55
N LEU A 52 -4.31 -14.05 -10.23
CA LEU A 52 -5.29 -14.67 -11.14
C LEU A 52 -6.63 -13.94 -10.95
N ASN A 53 -7.14 -13.38 -12.01
CA ASN A 53 -8.44 -12.70 -11.98
C ASN A 53 -9.59 -13.72 -11.95
N GLU A 54 -10.14 -13.98 -10.77
CA GLU A 54 -11.32 -14.83 -10.55
C GLU A 54 -12.59 -14.01 -10.27
N SER A 55 -12.60 -12.70 -10.57
CA SER A 55 -13.76 -11.83 -10.32
C SER A 55 -14.94 -12.09 -11.27
N GLY A 56 -14.71 -12.85 -12.34
CA GLY A 56 -15.71 -13.11 -13.38
C GLY A 56 -15.85 -11.99 -14.42
N SER A 57 -15.15 -10.87 -14.28
CA SER A 57 -15.11 -9.74 -15.21
C SER A 57 -13.68 -9.29 -15.47
N ASN A 58 -13.48 -8.53 -16.54
CA ASN A 58 -12.18 -7.90 -16.78
C ASN A 58 -11.91 -6.85 -15.70
N LEU A 59 -10.66 -6.78 -15.27
CA LEU A 59 -10.16 -5.76 -14.35
C LEU A 59 -9.43 -4.71 -15.16
N ASP A 60 -9.82 -3.46 -14.97
CA ASP A 60 -9.16 -2.32 -15.60
C ASP A 60 -7.87 -1.94 -14.84
N GLN A 61 -7.01 -1.19 -15.51
CA GLN A 61 -5.86 -0.58 -14.86
C GLN A 61 -6.34 0.35 -13.73
N CYS A 62 -5.62 0.38 -12.63
CA CYS A 62 -5.94 1.09 -11.38
C CYS A 62 -7.15 0.52 -10.60
N ALA A 63 -7.74 -0.60 -11.02
CA ALA A 63 -8.75 -1.28 -10.21
C ALA A 63 -8.16 -1.75 -8.87
N VAL A 64 -8.97 -1.66 -7.82
CA VAL A 64 -8.64 -2.15 -6.48
C VAL A 64 -9.13 -3.57 -6.32
N ILE A 65 -8.24 -4.48 -5.95
CA ILE A 65 -8.58 -5.88 -5.73
C ILE A 65 -8.11 -6.38 -4.38
N GLY A 66 -8.82 -7.35 -3.83
CA GLY A 66 -8.36 -8.09 -2.65
C GLY A 66 -7.41 -9.23 -3.02
N LEU A 67 -6.48 -9.51 -2.12
CA LEU A 67 -5.52 -10.61 -2.22
C LEU A 67 -6.02 -11.79 -1.42
N GLY A 68 -6.46 -12.83 -2.12
CA GLY A 68 -6.97 -14.08 -1.55
C GLY A 68 -5.87 -15.11 -1.27
N ALA A 69 -6.25 -16.38 -1.33
CA ALA A 69 -5.32 -17.49 -1.16
C ALA A 69 -4.28 -17.55 -2.29
N PRO A 70 -3.07 -18.09 -2.04
CA PRO A 70 -2.10 -18.33 -3.09
C PRO A 70 -2.65 -19.38 -4.08
N ILE A 71 -2.27 -19.23 -5.35
CA ILE A 71 -2.65 -20.19 -6.41
C ILE A 71 -1.98 -21.53 -6.17
N ILE A 72 -0.70 -21.51 -5.80
CA ILE A 72 0.10 -22.69 -5.47
C ILE A 72 0.36 -22.66 -3.97
N THR A 73 -0.07 -23.70 -3.27
CA THR A 73 0.18 -23.86 -1.83
C THR A 73 1.45 -24.66 -1.58
N PRO A 74 2.10 -24.52 -0.41
CA PRO A 74 3.27 -25.33 -0.06
C PRO A 74 3.02 -26.83 -0.14
N THR A 75 1.79 -27.28 0.13
CA THR A 75 1.37 -28.69 0.06
C THR A 75 1.35 -29.23 -1.37
N LEU A 76 1.03 -28.37 -2.35
CA LEU A 76 1.05 -28.74 -3.77
C LEU A 76 2.46 -28.72 -4.34
N ASN A 77 3.20 -27.65 -4.12
CA ASN A 77 4.58 -27.49 -4.59
C ASN A 77 5.30 -26.41 -3.78
N GLN A 78 6.08 -26.85 -2.79
CA GLN A 78 6.81 -25.93 -1.91
C GLN A 78 7.85 -25.08 -2.65
N GLN A 79 8.54 -25.64 -3.64
CA GLN A 79 9.59 -24.91 -4.36
C GLN A 79 8.99 -23.80 -5.22
N GLU A 80 7.87 -24.07 -5.88
CA GLU A 80 7.19 -23.08 -6.70
C GLU A 80 6.53 -22.00 -5.83
N PHE A 81 5.95 -22.38 -4.69
CA PHE A 81 5.40 -21.43 -3.72
C PHE A 81 6.44 -20.41 -3.24
N ILE A 82 7.67 -20.86 -2.97
CA ILE A 82 8.74 -19.97 -2.50
C ILE A 82 9.24 -19.04 -3.62
N ARG A 83 9.25 -19.52 -4.87
CA ARG A 83 9.82 -18.77 -6.00
C ARG A 83 8.84 -17.82 -6.66
N ASN A 84 7.58 -18.23 -6.78
CA ASN A 84 6.56 -17.56 -7.59
C ASN A 84 5.25 -17.48 -6.81
N PHE A 85 5.18 -16.59 -5.82
CA PHE A 85 3.91 -16.37 -5.14
C PHE A 85 2.95 -15.59 -6.05
N ALA A 86 1.77 -16.16 -6.23
CA ALA A 86 0.67 -15.56 -6.96
C ALA A 86 -0.62 -15.78 -6.17
N PHE A 87 -1.51 -14.80 -6.19
CA PHE A 87 -2.74 -14.80 -5.40
C PHE A 87 -3.97 -14.94 -6.30
N ARG A 88 -5.07 -15.43 -5.74
CA ARG A 88 -6.40 -15.34 -6.33
C ARG A 88 -7.01 -14.00 -5.98
N THR A 89 -7.80 -13.41 -6.88
CA THR A 89 -8.54 -12.20 -6.54
C THR A 89 -9.73 -12.54 -5.64
N VAL A 90 -9.99 -11.65 -4.69
CA VAL A 90 -11.18 -11.65 -3.83
C VAL A 90 -11.69 -10.22 -3.69
N ALA A 91 -12.83 -10.01 -3.04
CA ALA A 91 -13.25 -8.68 -2.64
C ALA A 91 -12.16 -8.01 -1.79
N PRO A 92 -11.86 -6.72 -2.00
CA PRO A 92 -10.86 -6.02 -1.21
C PRO A 92 -11.19 -6.04 0.27
N LEU A 93 -10.17 -6.33 1.08
CA LEU A 93 -10.23 -6.32 2.54
C LEU A 93 -9.17 -5.35 3.06
N PRO A 94 -9.37 -4.70 4.21
CA PRO A 94 -8.35 -3.87 4.84
C PRO A 94 -7.02 -4.62 4.95
N ARG A 95 -5.91 -3.96 4.56
CA ARG A 95 -4.54 -4.50 4.59
C ARG A 95 -4.26 -5.71 3.68
N ARG A 96 -5.25 -6.18 2.89
CA ARG A 96 -5.10 -7.32 1.96
C ARG A 96 -5.62 -6.96 0.58
N TRP A 97 -5.08 -5.92 0.00
CA TRP A 97 -5.48 -5.39 -1.29
C TRP A 97 -4.28 -4.97 -2.13
N GLY A 98 -4.53 -4.67 -3.36
CA GLY A 98 -3.54 -4.14 -4.29
C GLY A 98 -4.19 -3.41 -5.45
N ILE A 99 -3.36 -2.69 -6.21
CA ILE A 99 -3.77 -1.90 -7.37
C ILE A 99 -3.27 -2.55 -8.65
N VAL A 100 -4.20 -2.83 -9.55
CA VAL A 100 -3.96 -3.42 -10.86
C VAL A 100 -3.09 -2.49 -11.70
N GLN A 101 -1.96 -3.01 -12.20
CA GLN A 101 -0.97 -2.21 -12.95
C GLN A 101 -1.24 -2.16 -14.46
N GLY A 102 -2.06 -3.02 -14.97
CA GLY A 102 -2.52 -3.06 -16.37
C GLY A 102 -3.75 -3.95 -16.48
N PRO A 103 -4.56 -3.82 -17.52
CA PRO A 103 -5.80 -4.59 -17.66
C PRO A 103 -5.57 -6.10 -17.52
N ILE A 104 -6.45 -6.79 -16.76
CA ILE A 104 -6.38 -8.24 -16.54
C ILE A 104 -7.71 -8.86 -16.95
N PRO A 105 -7.79 -9.58 -18.09
CA PRO A 105 -8.98 -10.29 -18.48
C PRO A 105 -9.45 -11.31 -17.45
N ALA A 106 -10.73 -11.63 -17.43
CA ALA A 106 -11.27 -12.67 -16.56
C ALA A 106 -10.58 -14.03 -16.83
N GLY A 107 -10.14 -14.70 -15.78
CA GLY A 107 -9.41 -15.98 -15.84
C GLY A 107 -7.92 -15.86 -16.16
N GLU A 108 -7.40 -14.66 -16.41
CA GLU A 108 -5.99 -14.44 -16.75
C GLU A 108 -5.17 -13.97 -15.55
N ILE A 109 -3.83 -14.13 -15.69
CA ILE A 109 -2.88 -13.69 -14.67
C ILE A 109 -2.32 -12.31 -15.03
N GLY A 110 -2.41 -11.38 -14.09
CA GLY A 110 -1.84 -10.04 -14.24
C GLY A 110 -0.93 -9.64 -13.10
N THR A 111 -0.61 -8.36 -13.05
CA THR A 111 0.31 -7.78 -12.06
C THR A 111 -0.40 -6.71 -11.25
N VAL A 112 -0.23 -6.75 -9.92
CA VAL A 112 -0.75 -5.76 -8.99
C VAL A 112 0.37 -5.19 -8.13
N CYS A 113 0.26 -3.91 -7.80
CA CYS A 113 1.09 -3.28 -6.77
C CYS A 113 0.51 -3.59 -5.39
N ILE A 114 1.32 -4.15 -4.51
CA ILE A 114 0.94 -4.53 -3.13
C ILE A 114 1.70 -3.76 -2.07
N ALA A 115 2.76 -3.06 -2.45
CA ALA A 115 3.51 -2.16 -1.57
C ALA A 115 4.29 -1.14 -2.41
N GLY A 116 4.61 0.02 -1.81
CA GLY A 116 5.33 1.11 -2.49
C GLY A 116 4.41 2.09 -3.19
N ALA A 117 4.99 3.01 -3.98
CA ALA A 117 4.25 4.08 -4.64
C ALA A 117 3.58 3.59 -5.93
N THR A 118 2.32 3.98 -6.14
CA THR A 118 1.57 3.67 -7.36
C THR A 118 0.51 4.72 -7.64
N ALA A 119 0.19 4.89 -8.92
CA ALA A 119 -0.95 5.70 -9.34
C ALA A 119 -2.26 4.92 -9.15
N CYS A 120 -3.33 5.63 -8.77
CA CYS A 120 -4.65 5.07 -8.59
C CYS A 120 -5.73 6.15 -8.76
N LYS A 121 -6.99 5.72 -8.63
CA LYS A 121 -8.14 6.61 -8.53
C LYS A 121 -8.72 6.53 -7.14
N ILE A 122 -9.10 7.68 -6.58
CA ILE A 122 -9.71 7.83 -5.26
C ILE A 122 -11.04 8.55 -5.40
N VAL A 123 -11.97 8.32 -4.49
CA VAL A 123 -13.28 9.03 -4.48
C VAL A 123 -13.28 10.03 -3.35
N VAL A 124 -13.16 11.32 -3.69
CA VAL A 124 -13.16 12.45 -2.74
C VAL A 124 -14.57 12.97 -2.58
N THR A 125 -15.11 12.92 -1.37
CA THR A 125 -16.47 13.43 -1.07
C THR A 125 -16.46 14.88 -0.64
N ASP A 126 -15.40 15.31 0.04
CA ASP A 126 -15.22 16.67 0.55
C ASP A 126 -13.78 17.14 0.30
N GLU A 127 -13.62 18.18 -0.53
CA GLU A 127 -12.31 18.73 -0.89
C GLU A 127 -11.69 19.56 0.24
N SER A 128 -12.49 20.08 1.15
CA SER A 128 -12.04 20.95 2.25
C SER A 128 -11.25 20.19 3.31
N LEU A 129 -11.40 18.86 3.34
CA LEU A 129 -10.76 18.00 4.33
C LEU A 129 -9.38 17.54 3.87
N PRO A 130 -8.39 17.50 4.77
CA PRO A 130 -7.04 17.01 4.42
C PRO A 130 -7.09 15.53 4.06
N VAL A 131 -6.57 15.17 2.90
CA VAL A 131 -6.50 13.78 2.40
C VAL A 131 -5.08 13.27 2.56
N ASN A 132 -4.76 12.78 3.74
CA ASN A 132 -3.42 12.26 4.04
C ASN A 132 -3.31 10.74 3.83
N PHE A 133 -4.42 10.04 4.03
CA PHE A 133 -4.50 8.58 3.98
C PHE A 133 -5.65 8.13 3.10
N ILE A 134 -5.58 6.87 2.71
CA ILE A 134 -6.60 6.16 1.92
C ILE A 134 -6.97 4.89 2.65
N THR A 135 -8.24 4.60 2.72
CA THR A 135 -8.79 3.31 3.13
C THR A 135 -9.58 2.67 1.99
N VAL A 136 -9.78 1.36 2.07
CA VAL A 136 -10.57 0.63 1.07
C VAL A 136 -11.98 0.41 1.61
N GLU A 137 -12.97 0.99 0.93
CA GLU A 137 -14.39 0.81 1.24
C GLU A 137 -15.14 0.28 0.02
N SER A 138 -15.76 -0.89 0.16
CA SER A 138 -16.57 -1.50 -0.91
C SER A 138 -15.87 -1.56 -2.29
N GLY A 139 -14.54 -1.74 -2.31
CA GLY A 139 -13.77 -1.86 -3.56
C GLY A 139 -13.32 -0.54 -4.17
N VAL A 140 -13.56 0.58 -3.51
CA VAL A 140 -13.06 1.90 -3.90
C VAL A 140 -12.08 2.42 -2.84
N LEU A 141 -11.21 3.33 -3.27
CA LEU A 141 -10.29 4.03 -2.38
C LEU A 141 -10.94 5.34 -1.95
N VAL A 142 -11.14 5.50 -0.66
CA VAL A 142 -11.71 6.72 -0.09
C VAL A 142 -10.70 7.41 0.82
N PRO A 143 -10.72 8.75 0.87
CA PRO A 143 -9.90 9.50 1.80
C PRO A 143 -10.20 9.18 3.26
N SER A 144 -9.15 9.18 4.06
CA SER A 144 -9.22 9.09 5.51
C SER A 144 -8.25 10.11 6.12
N TYR A 145 -8.65 10.73 7.23
CA TYR A 145 -7.86 11.82 7.83
C TYR A 145 -6.87 11.31 8.87
N ALA A 146 -7.30 10.35 9.64
CA ALA A 146 -6.61 9.93 10.84
C ALA A 146 -5.71 8.72 10.65
N SER A 147 -6.09 7.81 9.76
CA SER A 147 -5.30 6.61 9.44
C SER A 147 -5.82 5.98 8.15
N GLY A 148 -5.03 5.12 7.54
CA GLY A 148 -5.47 4.40 6.34
C GLY A 148 -4.53 3.27 5.97
N ASP A 149 -4.92 2.53 4.95
CA ASP A 149 -4.13 1.43 4.40
C ASP A 149 -3.00 1.92 3.48
N ALA A 150 -3.05 3.18 3.06
CA ALA A 150 -2.03 3.82 2.25
C ALA A 150 -1.93 5.32 2.54
N THR A 151 -0.75 5.91 2.28
CA THR A 151 -0.50 7.35 2.40
C THR A 151 -0.65 8.01 1.03
N VAL A 152 -1.31 9.17 0.96
CA VAL A 152 -1.41 9.99 -0.24
C VAL A 152 -0.13 10.81 -0.40
N LEU A 153 0.54 10.64 -1.53
CA LEU A 153 1.72 11.42 -1.88
C LEU A 153 1.35 12.65 -2.71
N TRP A 154 0.32 12.52 -3.54
CA TRP A 154 -0.22 13.56 -4.40
C TRP A 154 -1.63 13.19 -4.84
N ARG A 155 -2.50 14.18 -5.07
CA ARG A 155 -3.80 14.02 -5.71
C ARG A 155 -4.17 15.24 -6.57
N GLU A 156 -5.08 15.03 -7.51
CA GLU A 156 -5.79 16.12 -8.15
C GLU A 156 -6.72 16.82 -7.17
N GLY A 157 -7.00 18.11 -7.40
CA GLY A 157 -8.03 18.86 -6.67
C GLY A 157 -9.43 18.51 -7.13
N GLY A 158 -10.42 18.84 -6.28
CA GLY A 158 -11.83 18.61 -6.58
C GLY A 158 -12.45 17.44 -5.85
N THR A 159 -13.74 17.23 -6.11
CA THR A 159 -14.56 16.13 -5.56
C THR A 159 -14.87 15.08 -6.62
N GLY A 160 -15.38 13.92 -6.22
CA GLY A 160 -15.65 12.79 -7.09
C GLY A 160 -14.43 11.91 -7.31
N GLU A 161 -14.38 11.19 -8.43
CA GLU A 161 -13.24 10.36 -8.80
C GLU A 161 -12.07 11.22 -9.24
N GLN A 162 -10.93 11.12 -8.56
CA GLN A 162 -9.73 11.91 -8.77
C GLN A 162 -8.51 11.00 -8.91
N TRP A 163 -7.52 11.42 -9.71
CA TRP A 163 -6.23 10.76 -9.76
C TRP A 163 -5.41 11.04 -8.51
N ALA A 164 -4.69 10.03 -8.05
CA ALA A 164 -3.77 10.14 -6.94
C ALA A 164 -2.53 9.27 -7.13
N ILE A 165 -1.45 9.67 -6.47
CA ILE A 165 -0.27 8.84 -6.24
C ILE A 165 -0.27 8.50 -4.76
N ILE A 166 -0.31 7.21 -4.45
CA ILE A 166 -0.34 6.72 -3.08
C ILE A 166 0.85 5.82 -2.79
N ARG A 167 1.18 5.65 -1.53
CA ARG A 167 2.15 4.65 -1.04
C ARG A 167 1.45 3.60 -0.21
N ILE A 168 1.42 2.35 -0.70
CA ILE A 168 0.84 1.19 -0.04
C ILE A 168 1.88 0.59 0.93
N GLY A 169 1.42 0.05 2.08
CA GLY A 169 2.25 -0.73 3.00
C GLY A 169 2.99 0.06 4.08
N GLN A 170 2.79 1.37 4.15
CA GLN A 170 3.11 2.13 5.35
C GLN A 170 1.84 2.25 6.18
N VAL A 171 1.78 1.55 7.29
CA VAL A 171 0.84 1.89 8.36
C VAL A 171 1.43 3.13 9.03
N ALA A 172 1.03 4.31 8.58
CA ALA A 172 1.33 5.50 9.33
C ALA A 172 0.47 5.44 10.60
N THR A 173 1.07 5.20 11.72
CA THR A 173 0.49 5.51 13.01
C THR A 173 0.53 7.03 13.12
N THR A 174 -0.60 7.68 12.90
CA THR A 174 -0.71 9.12 13.12
C THR A 174 -0.94 9.35 14.59
N HIS A 175 -0.11 10.19 15.15
CA HIS A 175 -0.34 10.74 16.49
C HIS A 175 -1.35 11.86 16.35
N HIS A 176 -2.27 11.93 17.30
CA HIS A 176 -3.29 12.97 17.39
C HIS A 176 -3.26 13.58 18.77
N LEU A 177 -3.60 14.84 18.86
CA LEU A 177 -3.93 15.44 20.14
C LEU A 177 -5.34 15.03 20.53
N PHE A 178 -5.57 14.84 21.82
CA PHE A 178 -6.91 14.69 22.36
C PHE A 178 -7.14 15.67 23.52
N THR A 179 -8.40 16.09 23.68
CA THR A 179 -8.87 16.82 24.84
C THR A 179 -10.12 16.11 25.35
N LEU A 180 -10.12 15.66 26.60
CA LEU A 180 -11.25 14.97 27.18
C LEU A 180 -12.44 15.94 27.36
N THR A 181 -13.62 15.48 26.96
CA THR A 181 -14.88 16.21 27.08
C THR A 181 -15.68 15.80 28.32
N ALA A 182 -15.22 14.77 29.03
CA ALA A 182 -15.75 14.28 30.29
C ALA A 182 -14.67 13.48 31.01
N ASP A 183 -14.85 13.24 32.32
CA ASP A 183 -13.96 12.39 33.11
C ASP A 183 -13.88 10.96 32.48
N MET A 184 -12.71 10.34 32.55
CA MET A 184 -12.56 8.94 32.13
C MET A 184 -13.25 8.02 33.14
N ASP A 185 -13.90 6.98 32.62
CA ASP A 185 -14.46 5.88 33.42
C ASP A 185 -13.82 4.54 32.96
N ALA A 186 -13.27 3.82 33.93
CA ALA A 186 -12.65 2.50 33.71
C ALA A 186 -11.63 2.47 32.53
N GLY A 187 -10.87 3.54 32.34
CA GLY A 187 -9.86 3.63 31.29
C GLY A 187 -10.42 3.97 29.89
N ILE A 188 -11.67 4.42 29.82
CA ILE A 188 -12.31 4.89 28.58
C ILE A 188 -12.78 6.32 28.78
N GLY A 189 -12.44 7.21 27.89
CA GLY A 189 -12.89 8.59 27.88
C GLY A 189 -13.48 8.99 26.54
N ILE A 190 -14.24 10.05 26.50
CA ILE A 190 -14.69 10.72 25.28
C ILE A 190 -13.84 11.97 25.10
N ALA A 191 -13.28 12.15 23.93
CA ALA A 191 -12.37 13.24 23.65
C ALA A 191 -12.63 13.85 22.26
N GLU A 192 -12.37 15.15 22.16
CA GLU A 192 -12.13 15.79 20.87
C GLU A 192 -10.74 15.42 20.39
N ILE A 193 -10.66 14.89 19.17
CA ILE A 193 -9.41 14.49 18.51
C ILE A 193 -9.04 15.57 17.51
N SER A 194 -7.82 16.07 17.58
CA SER A 194 -7.30 17.09 16.66
C SER A 194 -5.99 16.64 16.02
N ASP A 195 -5.57 17.38 15.00
CA ASP A 195 -4.24 17.23 14.42
C ASP A 195 -3.15 17.65 15.42
N MET A 196 -1.89 17.30 15.13
CA MET A 196 -0.76 17.59 16.03
C MET A 196 -0.48 19.09 16.18
N ASP A 197 -1.02 19.93 15.28
CA ASP A 197 -0.90 21.39 15.33
C ASP A 197 -2.07 22.05 16.08
N ASP A 198 -3.04 21.25 16.58
CA ASP A 198 -4.27 21.68 17.27
C ASP A 198 -5.12 22.69 16.45
N THR A 199 -5.01 22.58 15.11
CA THR A 199 -5.65 23.53 14.20
C THR A 199 -6.99 23.03 13.67
N VAL A 200 -7.18 21.72 13.62
CA VAL A 200 -8.38 21.07 13.07
C VAL A 200 -8.85 19.99 14.02
N THR A 201 -10.06 20.13 14.56
CA THR A 201 -10.76 19.03 15.24
C THR A 201 -11.22 18.04 14.19
N ILE A 202 -10.72 16.79 14.29
CA ILE A 202 -11.00 15.73 13.34
C ILE A 202 -12.34 15.09 13.63
N GLU A 203 -12.55 14.67 14.89
CA GLU A 203 -13.78 14.04 15.35
C GLU A 203 -13.87 14.03 16.88
N THR A 204 -15.06 13.72 17.40
CA THR A 204 -15.23 13.34 18.81
C THR A 204 -15.32 11.84 18.90
N ALA A 205 -14.41 11.21 19.60
CA ALA A 205 -14.29 9.77 19.65
C ALA A 205 -13.92 9.23 21.04
N ALA A 206 -14.11 7.92 21.23
CA ALA A 206 -13.66 7.26 22.44
C ALA A 206 -12.13 7.09 22.41
N VAL A 207 -11.47 7.47 23.51
CA VAL A 207 -10.04 7.21 23.75
C VAL A 207 -9.89 6.14 24.82
N TYR A 208 -8.89 5.28 24.66
CA TYR A 208 -8.68 4.08 25.48
C TYR A 208 -7.32 4.14 26.17
N ASP A 209 -7.31 3.92 27.47
CA ASP A 209 -6.07 3.63 28.21
C ASP A 209 -5.83 2.11 28.24
N SER A 210 -5.04 1.62 27.30
CA SER A 210 -4.73 0.19 27.20
C SER A 210 -3.77 -0.31 28.27
N LEU A 211 -3.08 0.57 28.97
CA LEU A 211 -2.07 0.24 29.97
C LEU A 211 -2.54 0.44 31.41
N GLY A 212 -3.73 1.06 31.61
CA GLY A 212 -4.25 1.37 32.93
C GLY A 212 -3.46 2.46 33.67
N ILE A 213 -2.71 3.29 32.93
CA ILE A 213 -1.88 4.36 33.50
C ILE A 213 -2.67 5.67 33.64
N PHE A 214 -3.64 5.87 32.76
CA PHE A 214 -4.39 7.12 32.61
C PHE A 214 -5.89 6.95 33.00
N ALA A 215 -6.22 5.94 33.78
CA ALA A 215 -7.61 5.54 34.03
C ALA A 215 -8.48 6.61 34.73
N GLU A 216 -7.88 7.61 35.35
CA GLU A 216 -8.56 8.65 36.15
C GLU A 216 -8.33 10.08 35.62
N LEU A 217 -8.15 10.25 34.32
CA LEU A 217 -8.04 11.60 33.77
C LEU A 217 -9.36 12.33 33.82
N ALA A 218 -9.32 13.60 34.28
CA ALA A 218 -10.48 14.47 34.38
C ALA A 218 -10.84 15.13 33.04
N GLU A 219 -12.06 15.63 32.95
CA GLU A 219 -12.52 16.52 31.88
C GLU A 219 -11.49 17.62 31.61
N GLY A 220 -11.22 17.93 30.34
CA GLY A 220 -10.24 18.92 29.93
C GLY A 220 -8.79 18.44 29.90
N ALA A 221 -8.50 17.22 30.37
CA ALA A 221 -7.17 16.65 30.24
C ALA A 221 -6.77 16.49 28.76
N ARG A 222 -5.53 16.85 28.46
CA ARG A 222 -4.95 16.83 27.11
C ARG A 222 -3.84 15.83 27.01
N GLY A 223 -3.60 15.39 25.78
CA GLY A 223 -2.48 14.47 25.54
C GLY A 223 -2.37 14.04 24.11
N ILE A 224 -1.58 12.99 23.92
CA ILE A 224 -1.34 12.40 22.61
C ILE A 224 -1.96 11.00 22.59
N CYS A 225 -2.73 10.72 21.56
CA CYS A 225 -3.27 9.39 21.28
C CYS A 225 -2.82 8.90 19.89
N VAL A 226 -2.94 7.61 19.67
CA VAL A 226 -2.63 6.96 18.41
C VAL A 226 -3.84 6.15 17.93
N LEU A 227 -4.21 6.31 16.67
CA LEU A 227 -5.25 5.50 16.07
C LEU A 227 -4.70 4.15 15.64
N GLN A 228 -5.21 3.07 16.25
CA GLN A 228 -4.89 1.68 15.89
C GLN A 228 -6.17 0.86 15.77
N LEU A 229 -6.35 0.17 14.64
CA LEU A 229 -7.51 -0.71 14.42
C LEU A 229 -8.86 -0.01 14.65
N GLY A 230 -8.96 1.28 14.28
CA GLY A 230 -10.18 2.08 14.45
C GLY A 230 -10.48 2.53 15.88
N LYS A 231 -9.49 2.49 16.78
CA LYS A 231 -9.58 2.96 18.15
C LYS A 231 -8.42 3.89 18.50
N TYR A 232 -8.70 4.94 19.26
CA TYR A 232 -7.68 5.85 19.76
C TYR A 232 -7.16 5.37 21.10
N TYR A 233 -5.85 5.13 21.19
CA TYR A 233 -5.16 4.71 22.41
C TYR A 233 -4.29 5.84 22.93
N ILE A 234 -4.45 6.18 24.22
CA ILE A 234 -3.65 7.19 24.90
C ILE A 234 -2.20 6.67 25.03
N ILE A 235 -1.25 7.48 24.60
CA ILE A 235 0.19 7.20 24.76
C ILE A 235 0.87 8.19 25.71
N GLN A 236 0.29 9.38 25.86
CA GLN A 236 0.76 10.42 26.78
C GLN A 236 -0.44 11.29 27.17
N ALA A 237 -0.51 11.67 28.41
CA ALA A 237 -1.44 12.68 28.89
C ALA A 237 -0.72 13.67 29.83
N GLU A 238 -1.14 14.92 29.76
CA GLU A 238 -0.77 15.92 30.75
C GLU A 238 -1.73 15.73 31.93
N CYS A 239 -1.17 15.52 33.12
CA CYS A 239 -1.97 15.61 34.34
C CYS A 239 -2.42 17.06 34.44
N GLY A 240 -3.73 17.30 34.32
CA GLY A 240 -4.31 18.63 34.50
C GLY A 240 -3.82 19.20 35.82
N GLY A 241 -2.97 20.21 35.75
CA GLY A 241 -2.60 20.97 36.95
C GLY A 241 -3.82 21.74 37.42
N GLU A 242 -4.06 21.69 38.73
CA GLU A 242 -5.00 22.54 39.46
C GLU A 242 -4.79 24.01 39.14
#